data_5b7e59742cf1ae77f830829c95bd43ca
#
_entry.id   5b7e59742cf1ae77f830829c95bd43ca
#
_cell.length_a   1.000
_cell.length_b   1.000
_cell.length_c   1.000
_cell.angle_alpha   90.00
_cell.angle_beta   90.00
_cell.angle_gamma   90.00
#
_symmetry.space_group_name_H-M   'P 1'
#
loop_
_entity.id
_entity.type
_entity.pdbx_description
1 polymer ?
#
loop_
_entity_poly.entity_id
_entity_poly.type
_entity_poly.pdbx_seq_one_letter_code
_entity_poly.pdbx_strand_id
1 'polypeptide(L)'
;MKILHTSDWHLGHTLYGKKRFEEFESFLNWLIECINKERIDVVLISGDIFDSSNPGIRAIELYFDFLGRIAKSDCQHLIVTAGNHDSPALLNAPKELLRTLNIHAIGSISENIDDEVLILKDSEGTPFLIVCAVPFLRDREIRTVEPGEEIAEKTEKLLTGIRQHYQKVHGAAESKRSQTGGKIPIVTMGHLFAAGGSSSDGDGVRELYIGNLTRVSTDTFSPDIDYVALGHLHSPQILNGRDTIRYCGAPLPMGFAEARQKKIVISVEFIPEKKPVFTEIPVPRFQDIESITGDFNTIVSRLQELKAGNIPVWVEIILTDNLIIPNIQQHLNEHTRGSDIEILKCTNTWIVNQIMQQMKADESLSDLNERDVFNRCLKEFKVPEEQKQDLTDSFNLILDEIYQKDELAEADL
;
A
#
# COMPACT_ATOMS: atom_id res chain seq x y z
N MET A 1 -22.44 4.25 -17.48
CA MET A 1 -21.63 4.88 -16.43
C MET A 1 -20.39 4.05 -16.18
N LYS A 2 -19.21 4.69 -16.07
CA LYS A 2 -17.94 4.02 -15.77
C LYS A 2 -17.32 4.57 -14.49
N ILE A 3 -16.89 3.70 -13.60
CA ILE A 3 -16.09 4.05 -12.44
C ILE A 3 -14.67 3.53 -12.58
N LEU A 4 -13.70 4.17 -11.96
CA LEU A 4 -12.32 3.72 -11.86
C LEU A 4 -11.96 3.51 -10.39
N HIS A 5 -11.46 2.34 -10.07
CA HIS A 5 -11.02 1.96 -8.73
C HIS A 5 -9.48 1.88 -8.69
N THR A 6 -8.90 2.61 -7.76
CA THR A 6 -7.48 2.62 -7.40
C THR A 6 -7.33 2.71 -5.88
N SER A 7 -6.20 2.30 -5.31
CA SER A 7 -5.90 2.34 -3.87
C SER A 7 -4.39 2.30 -3.63
N ASP A 8 -3.98 2.42 -2.40
CA ASP A 8 -2.61 2.13 -1.93
C ASP A 8 -1.54 2.88 -2.73
N TRP A 9 -1.72 4.21 -2.86
CA TRP A 9 -0.78 5.05 -3.60
C TRP A 9 0.52 5.26 -2.85
N HIS A 10 0.45 5.34 -1.51
CA HIS A 10 1.59 5.56 -0.63
C HIS A 10 2.48 6.71 -1.07
N LEU A 11 1.88 7.87 -1.36
CA LEU A 11 2.63 9.07 -1.74
C LEU A 11 3.64 9.43 -0.67
N GLY A 12 4.91 9.55 -1.07
CA GLY A 12 6.03 9.78 -0.16
C GLY A 12 6.80 8.52 0.21
N HIS A 13 6.33 7.32 -0.18
CA HIS A 13 7.06 6.07 0.03
C HIS A 13 8.47 6.12 -0.56
N THR A 14 9.45 5.59 0.20
CA THR A 14 10.84 5.48 -0.24
C THR A 14 11.22 4.01 -0.40
N LEU A 15 11.90 3.66 -1.48
CA LEU A 15 12.41 2.31 -1.69
C LEU A 15 13.87 2.24 -1.20
N TYR A 16 14.10 1.65 -0.01
CA TYR A 16 15.43 1.58 0.62
C TYR A 16 16.16 2.93 0.66
N GLY A 17 15.44 3.97 1.10
CA GLY A 17 15.94 5.35 1.19
C GLY A 17 15.91 6.15 -0.12
N LYS A 18 15.59 5.51 -1.25
CA LYS A 18 15.46 6.21 -2.54
C LYS A 18 14.10 6.90 -2.65
N LYS A 19 14.10 8.21 -2.79
CA LYS A 19 12.89 9.01 -3.01
C LYS A 19 12.30 8.72 -4.40
N ARG A 20 10.96 8.67 -4.50
CA ARG A 20 10.21 8.23 -5.70
C ARG A 20 9.26 9.30 -6.24
N PHE A 21 9.49 10.58 -5.93
CA PHE A 21 8.54 11.64 -6.28
C PHE A 21 8.28 11.76 -7.78
N GLU A 22 9.30 11.59 -8.63
CA GLU A 22 9.16 11.62 -10.09
C GLU A 22 8.30 10.45 -10.62
N GLU A 23 8.42 9.29 -9.99
CA GLU A 23 7.61 8.12 -10.32
C GLU A 23 6.14 8.34 -9.92
N PHE A 24 5.88 8.87 -8.73
CA PHE A 24 4.52 9.24 -8.30
C PHE A 24 3.91 10.31 -9.20
N GLU A 25 4.66 11.34 -9.56
CA GLU A 25 4.20 12.39 -10.46
C GLU A 25 3.85 11.82 -11.85
N SER A 26 4.68 10.92 -12.37
CA SER A 26 4.43 10.22 -13.64
C SER A 26 3.18 9.36 -13.58
N PHE A 27 2.97 8.63 -12.47
CA PHE A 27 1.76 7.86 -12.24
C PHE A 27 0.51 8.75 -12.20
N LEU A 28 0.52 9.84 -11.44
CA LEU A 28 -0.62 10.75 -11.34
C LEU A 28 -0.93 11.43 -12.67
N ASN A 29 0.09 11.76 -13.47
CA ASN A 29 -0.07 12.28 -14.83
C ASN A 29 -0.78 11.26 -15.73
N TRP A 30 -0.27 10.04 -15.75
CA TRP A 30 -0.87 8.93 -16.49
C TRP A 30 -2.31 8.65 -16.04
N LEU A 31 -2.59 8.71 -14.74
CA LEU A 31 -3.92 8.45 -14.20
C LEU A 31 -4.95 9.47 -14.70
N ILE A 32 -4.60 10.77 -14.75
CA ILE A 32 -5.47 11.80 -15.34
C ILE A 32 -5.71 11.54 -16.83
N GLU A 33 -4.66 11.18 -17.58
CA GLU A 33 -4.80 10.82 -19.00
C GLU A 33 -5.70 9.59 -19.20
N CYS A 34 -5.54 8.57 -18.33
CA CYS A 34 -6.36 7.36 -18.33
C CYS A 34 -7.84 7.70 -18.06
N ILE A 35 -8.12 8.52 -17.04
CA ILE A 35 -9.47 8.96 -16.68
C ILE A 35 -10.16 9.64 -17.88
N ASN A 36 -9.48 10.55 -18.55
CA ASN A 36 -10.01 11.26 -19.72
C ASN A 36 -10.20 10.33 -20.92
N LYS A 37 -9.21 9.48 -21.22
CA LYS A 37 -9.24 8.55 -22.35
C LYS A 37 -10.36 7.53 -22.22
N GLU A 38 -10.52 6.94 -21.04
CA GLU A 38 -11.53 5.92 -20.76
C GLU A 38 -12.91 6.53 -20.49
N ARG A 39 -13.02 7.86 -20.38
CA ARG A 39 -14.24 8.61 -20.04
C ARG A 39 -14.85 8.11 -18.73
N ILE A 40 -14.06 8.21 -17.68
CA ILE A 40 -14.45 7.78 -16.34
C ILE A 40 -15.36 8.84 -15.71
N ASP A 41 -16.55 8.43 -15.29
CA ASP A 41 -17.52 9.30 -14.62
C ASP A 41 -17.19 9.51 -13.14
N VAL A 42 -16.68 8.47 -12.47
CA VAL A 42 -16.40 8.47 -11.02
C VAL A 42 -15.08 7.78 -10.74
N VAL A 43 -14.25 8.40 -9.90
CA VAL A 43 -13.01 7.77 -9.40
C VAL A 43 -13.17 7.42 -7.93
N LEU A 44 -12.76 6.20 -7.55
CA LEU A 44 -12.72 5.70 -6.17
C LEU A 44 -11.28 5.45 -5.77
N ILE A 45 -10.83 6.08 -4.68
CA ILE A 45 -9.52 5.86 -4.07
C ILE A 45 -9.74 5.19 -2.71
N SER A 46 -9.47 3.88 -2.64
CA SER A 46 -9.80 3.04 -1.48
C SER A 46 -8.67 2.96 -0.47
N GLY A 47 -8.25 4.10 0.07
CA GLY A 47 -7.30 4.22 1.19
C GLY A 47 -5.83 4.19 0.81
N ASP A 48 -5.00 4.45 1.83
CA ASP A 48 -3.55 4.57 1.78
C ASP A 48 -3.05 5.48 0.68
N ILE A 49 -3.55 6.74 0.74
CA ILE A 49 -3.13 7.81 -0.16
C ILE A 49 -1.68 8.19 0.13
N PHE A 50 -1.33 8.28 1.42
CA PHE A 50 0.00 8.62 1.91
C PHE A 50 0.68 7.42 2.56
N ASP A 51 2.02 7.40 2.52
CA ASP A 51 2.82 6.34 3.14
C ASP A 51 2.83 6.39 4.67
N SER A 52 2.52 7.55 5.26
CA SER A 52 2.44 7.73 6.71
C SER A 52 1.38 8.76 7.09
N SER A 53 0.96 8.73 8.36
CA SER A 53 -0.01 9.69 8.91
C SER A 53 0.53 11.13 9.02
N ASN A 54 1.84 11.32 8.86
CA ASN A 54 2.51 12.62 8.78
C ASN A 54 3.31 12.72 7.47
N PRO A 55 2.63 12.91 6.32
CA PRO A 55 3.30 12.95 5.02
C PRO A 55 4.13 14.22 4.84
N GLY A 56 5.26 14.09 4.15
CA GLY A 56 6.08 15.23 3.78
C GLY A 56 5.35 16.19 2.82
N ILE A 57 5.75 17.46 2.82
CA ILE A 57 5.12 18.55 2.02
C ILE A 57 4.99 18.16 0.55
N ARG A 58 6.00 17.54 -0.05
CA ARG A 58 5.98 17.17 -1.48
C ARG A 58 4.89 16.12 -1.79
N ALA A 59 4.64 15.17 -0.88
CA ALA A 59 3.56 14.20 -1.04
C ALA A 59 2.18 14.87 -0.98
N ILE A 60 2.02 15.83 -0.05
CA ILE A 60 0.81 16.63 0.08
C ILE A 60 0.58 17.48 -1.18
N GLU A 61 1.61 18.12 -1.72
CA GLU A 61 1.54 18.90 -2.97
C GLU A 61 1.07 18.04 -4.15
N LEU A 62 1.64 16.82 -4.32
CA LEU A 62 1.24 15.89 -5.38
C LEU A 62 -0.24 15.51 -5.27
N TYR A 63 -0.72 15.23 -4.06
CA TYR A 63 -2.12 14.89 -3.82
C TYR A 63 -3.05 16.06 -4.19
N PHE A 64 -2.79 17.26 -3.69
CA PHE A 64 -3.66 18.40 -3.98
C PHE A 64 -3.56 18.88 -5.43
N ASP A 65 -2.40 18.77 -6.09
CA ASP A 65 -2.29 19.00 -7.53
C ASP A 65 -3.19 18.04 -8.32
N PHE A 66 -3.14 16.74 -7.98
CA PHE A 66 -4.04 15.75 -8.59
C PHE A 66 -5.51 16.11 -8.38
N LEU A 67 -5.92 16.47 -7.14
CA LEU A 67 -7.31 16.91 -6.88
C LEU A 67 -7.71 18.14 -7.71
N GLY A 68 -6.81 19.11 -7.85
CA GLY A 68 -7.04 20.30 -8.66
C GLY A 68 -7.17 20.01 -10.15
N ARG A 69 -6.49 18.99 -10.65
CA ARG A 69 -6.53 18.55 -12.05
C ARG A 69 -7.78 17.73 -12.35
N ILE A 70 -8.15 16.80 -11.46
CA ILE A 70 -9.36 15.99 -11.64
C ILE A 70 -10.63 16.88 -11.59
N ALA A 71 -10.65 17.89 -10.75
CA ALA A 71 -11.75 18.86 -10.68
C ALA A 71 -11.95 19.67 -11.98
N LYS A 72 -10.93 19.70 -12.86
CA LYS A 72 -10.98 20.36 -14.18
C LYS A 72 -11.22 19.39 -15.34
N SER A 73 -11.27 18.09 -15.06
CA SER A 73 -11.53 17.04 -16.05
C SER A 73 -13.03 16.82 -16.26
N ASP A 74 -13.37 15.92 -17.17
CA ASP A 74 -14.78 15.51 -17.40
C ASP A 74 -15.28 14.49 -16.33
N CYS A 75 -14.44 14.09 -15.38
CA CYS A 75 -14.83 13.23 -14.27
C CYS A 75 -15.78 13.95 -13.34
N GLN A 76 -16.97 13.37 -13.11
CA GLN A 76 -18.05 14.04 -12.37
C GLN A 76 -17.85 14.00 -10.86
N HIS A 77 -17.28 12.92 -10.33
CA HIS A 77 -17.07 12.75 -8.89
C HIS A 77 -15.76 12.02 -8.58
N LEU A 78 -15.11 12.41 -7.49
CA LEU A 78 -14.02 11.70 -6.87
C LEU A 78 -14.36 11.36 -5.42
N ILE A 79 -14.22 10.09 -5.03
CA ILE A 79 -14.41 9.64 -3.65
C ILE A 79 -13.08 9.09 -3.13
N VAL A 80 -12.66 9.60 -1.97
CA VAL A 80 -11.42 9.21 -1.29
C VAL A 80 -11.77 8.75 0.10
N THR A 81 -11.40 7.53 0.46
CA THR A 81 -11.47 7.04 1.85
C THR A 81 -10.08 6.93 2.45
N ALA A 82 -9.95 7.10 3.77
CA ALA A 82 -8.68 6.87 4.44
C ALA A 82 -8.34 5.38 4.54
N GLY A 83 -7.06 5.04 4.39
CA GLY A 83 -6.49 3.77 4.81
C GLY A 83 -5.89 3.83 6.22
N ASN A 84 -5.12 2.80 6.58
CA ASN A 84 -4.50 2.73 7.90
C ASN A 84 -3.25 3.62 8.04
N HIS A 85 -2.61 3.96 6.93
CA HIS A 85 -1.47 4.89 6.89
C HIS A 85 -1.90 6.36 6.93
N ASP A 86 -3.13 6.66 6.50
CA ASP A 86 -3.60 8.03 6.35
C ASP A 86 -3.94 8.71 7.68
N SER A 87 -3.74 10.04 7.71
CA SER A 87 -4.26 10.90 8.77
C SER A 87 -5.71 11.29 8.52
N PRO A 88 -6.67 10.87 9.37
CA PRO A 88 -8.06 11.32 9.25
C PRO A 88 -8.20 12.84 9.27
N ALA A 89 -7.41 13.50 10.11
CA ALA A 89 -7.45 14.96 10.24
C ALA A 89 -7.03 15.66 8.95
N LEU A 90 -5.96 15.17 8.30
CA LEU A 90 -5.48 15.73 7.03
C LEU A 90 -6.52 15.59 5.91
N LEU A 91 -7.16 14.42 5.79
CA LEU A 91 -8.17 14.18 4.77
C LEU A 91 -9.50 14.92 5.05
N ASN A 92 -9.90 15.00 6.32
CA ASN A 92 -11.15 15.65 6.70
C ASN A 92 -11.06 17.18 6.73
N ALA A 93 -9.87 17.77 6.96
CA ALA A 93 -9.72 19.22 7.08
C ALA A 93 -10.27 20.00 5.87
N PRO A 94 -9.98 19.63 4.61
CA PRO A 94 -10.48 20.33 3.44
C PRO A 94 -11.86 19.86 2.95
N LYS A 95 -12.54 18.93 3.61
CA LYS A 95 -13.71 18.20 3.09
C LYS A 95 -14.83 19.12 2.57
N GLU A 96 -15.14 20.21 3.27
CA GLU A 96 -16.21 21.12 2.86
C GLU A 96 -15.85 21.90 1.60
N LEU A 97 -14.58 22.30 1.45
CA LEU A 97 -14.08 22.90 0.22
C LEU A 97 -14.11 21.89 -0.94
N LEU A 98 -13.62 20.68 -0.71
CA LEU A 98 -13.56 19.63 -1.73
C LEU A 98 -14.95 19.22 -2.22
N ARG A 99 -15.96 19.22 -1.36
CA ARG A 99 -17.37 18.95 -1.76
C ARG A 99 -17.90 19.92 -2.82
N THR A 100 -17.46 21.18 -2.81
CA THR A 100 -17.85 22.15 -3.84
C THR A 100 -17.30 21.81 -5.22
N LEU A 101 -16.30 20.91 -5.28
CA LEU A 101 -15.68 20.38 -6.50
C LEU A 101 -16.13 18.92 -6.79
N ASN A 102 -17.19 18.45 -6.18
CA ASN A 102 -17.64 17.05 -6.24
C ASN A 102 -16.56 16.03 -5.81
N ILE A 103 -15.68 16.44 -4.91
CA ILE A 103 -14.66 15.57 -4.29
C ILE A 103 -15.10 15.30 -2.86
N HIS A 104 -15.25 14.00 -2.53
CA HIS A 104 -15.72 13.54 -1.23
C HIS A 104 -14.58 12.81 -0.52
N ALA A 105 -14.04 13.43 0.53
CA ALA A 105 -12.99 12.83 1.36
C ALA A 105 -13.58 12.35 2.70
N ILE A 106 -13.41 11.06 3.00
CA ILE A 106 -13.90 10.41 4.21
C ILE A 106 -12.69 9.83 4.97
N GLY A 107 -12.18 10.59 5.95
CA GLY A 107 -10.99 10.24 6.72
C GLY A 107 -11.25 9.36 7.94
N SER A 108 -12.48 9.35 8.48
CA SER A 108 -12.91 8.56 9.64
C SER A 108 -14.40 8.32 9.59
N ILE A 109 -14.89 7.35 10.35
CA ILE A 109 -16.32 7.14 10.51
C ILE A 109 -16.97 8.35 11.16
N SER A 110 -18.25 8.54 10.86
CA SER A 110 -19.10 9.61 11.42
C SER A 110 -20.16 9.02 12.36
N GLU A 111 -20.60 9.82 13.33
CA GLU A 111 -21.79 9.48 14.13
C GLU A 111 -23.04 9.39 13.22
N ASN A 112 -23.07 10.20 12.16
CA ASN A 112 -24.11 10.16 11.16
C ASN A 112 -23.69 9.25 9.98
N ILE A 113 -24.30 8.07 9.91
CA ILE A 113 -24.01 7.07 8.87
C ILE A 113 -24.26 7.62 7.46
N ASP A 114 -25.12 8.63 7.33
CA ASP A 114 -25.41 9.26 6.03
C ASP A 114 -24.21 10.00 5.43
N ASP A 115 -23.20 10.33 6.24
CA ASP A 115 -21.97 10.95 5.74
C ASP A 115 -21.09 9.97 4.95
N GLU A 116 -21.27 8.66 5.19
CA GLU A 116 -20.56 7.58 4.50
C GLU A 116 -21.37 7.02 3.32
N VAL A 117 -22.65 7.40 3.17
CA VAL A 117 -23.51 6.92 2.09
C VAL A 117 -23.87 8.04 1.14
N LEU A 118 -23.10 8.15 0.06
CA LEU A 118 -23.17 9.23 -0.90
C LEU A 118 -24.10 8.89 -2.06
N ILE A 119 -25.09 9.73 -2.35
CA ILE A 119 -25.88 9.65 -3.58
C ILE A 119 -25.23 10.58 -4.61
N LEU A 120 -24.58 9.99 -5.60
CA LEU A 120 -23.97 10.76 -6.67
C LEU A 120 -25.01 11.11 -7.74
N LYS A 121 -24.98 12.37 -8.20
CA LYS A 121 -25.93 12.92 -9.18
C LYS A 121 -25.15 13.44 -10.38
N ASP A 122 -25.76 13.32 -11.54
CA ASP A 122 -25.25 13.92 -12.76
C ASP A 122 -25.43 15.45 -12.78
N SER A 123 -25.01 16.11 -13.85
CA SER A 123 -25.14 17.57 -14.05
C SER A 123 -26.60 18.06 -14.08
N GLU A 124 -27.57 17.18 -14.31
CA GLU A 124 -29.00 17.48 -14.29
C GLU A 124 -29.64 17.23 -12.91
N GLY A 125 -28.84 16.76 -11.95
CA GLY A 125 -29.28 16.43 -10.60
C GLY A 125 -29.93 15.06 -10.46
N THR A 126 -29.85 14.21 -11.48
CA THR A 126 -30.41 12.84 -11.46
C THR A 126 -29.47 11.89 -10.73
N PRO A 127 -29.93 11.17 -9.68
CA PRO A 127 -29.13 10.15 -9.01
C PRO A 127 -28.76 9.00 -9.97
N PHE A 128 -27.48 8.63 -10.00
CA PHE A 128 -27.00 7.54 -10.88
C PHE A 128 -26.14 6.47 -10.18
N LEU A 129 -25.63 6.76 -8.98
CA LEU A 129 -24.81 5.83 -8.21
C LEU A 129 -24.93 6.12 -6.71
N ILE A 130 -24.95 5.08 -5.88
CA ILE A 130 -24.76 5.18 -4.44
C ILE A 130 -23.38 4.62 -4.10
N VAL A 131 -22.58 5.37 -3.34
CA VAL A 131 -21.28 4.94 -2.85
C VAL A 131 -21.30 4.87 -1.33
N CYS A 132 -21.05 3.68 -0.79
CA CYS A 132 -20.76 3.44 0.62
C CYS A 132 -19.27 3.67 0.82
N ALA A 133 -18.88 4.86 1.23
CA ALA A 133 -17.48 5.29 1.34
C ALA A 133 -16.93 5.00 2.75
N VAL A 134 -16.66 3.73 3.05
CA VAL A 134 -16.18 3.28 4.37
C VAL A 134 -14.66 3.43 4.46
N PRO A 135 -14.12 4.26 5.38
CA PRO A 135 -12.68 4.38 5.59
C PRO A 135 -12.13 3.19 6.38
N PHE A 136 -10.82 3.15 6.60
CA PHE A 136 -10.22 2.20 7.54
C PHE A 136 -10.85 2.34 8.93
N LEU A 137 -11.42 1.25 9.43
CA LEU A 137 -12.11 1.19 10.71
C LEU A 137 -11.12 0.96 11.84
N ARG A 138 -10.81 2.01 12.61
CA ARG A 138 -9.88 1.92 13.73
C ARG A 138 -10.53 1.22 14.91
N ASP A 139 -9.76 0.38 15.59
CA ASP A 139 -10.19 -0.42 16.75
C ASP A 139 -11.04 0.40 17.75
N ARG A 140 -10.55 1.57 18.16
CA ARG A 140 -11.23 2.47 19.11
C ARG A 140 -12.56 3.05 18.62
N GLU A 141 -12.83 3.01 17.32
CA GLU A 141 -14.02 3.59 16.69
C GLU A 141 -15.17 2.58 16.61
N ILE A 142 -14.84 1.28 16.59
CA ILE A 142 -15.80 0.21 16.30
C ILE A 142 -16.01 -0.76 17.45
N ARG A 143 -15.24 -0.67 18.52
CA ARG A 143 -15.46 -1.47 19.73
C ARG A 143 -15.17 -0.69 21.01
N THR A 144 -15.77 -1.12 22.09
CA THR A 144 -15.43 -0.67 23.45
C THR A 144 -14.30 -1.54 24.00
N VAL A 145 -13.25 -0.91 24.54
CA VAL A 145 -12.11 -1.59 25.17
C VAL A 145 -12.46 -1.87 26.63
N GLU A 146 -12.30 -3.11 27.08
CA GLU A 146 -12.47 -3.53 28.47
C GLU A 146 -11.12 -3.95 29.07
N PRO A 147 -10.83 -3.59 30.34
CA PRO A 147 -9.59 -4.02 30.99
C PRO A 147 -9.55 -5.54 31.16
N GLY A 148 -8.41 -6.16 30.77
CA GLY A 148 -8.20 -7.60 30.95
C GLY A 148 -8.72 -8.48 29.82
N GLU A 149 -9.12 -7.92 28.68
CA GLU A 149 -9.53 -8.69 27.50
C GLU A 149 -8.40 -9.60 26.98
N GLU A 150 -8.73 -10.82 26.69
CA GLU A 150 -7.85 -11.75 25.96
C GLU A 150 -7.76 -11.38 24.46
N ILE A 151 -6.67 -11.75 23.79
CA ILE A 151 -6.44 -11.44 22.37
C ILE A 151 -7.58 -12.00 21.49
N ALA A 152 -8.07 -13.21 21.80
CA ALA A 152 -9.17 -13.83 21.06
C ALA A 152 -10.48 -13.05 21.16
N GLU A 153 -10.85 -12.61 22.38
CA GLU A 153 -12.05 -11.79 22.63
C GLU A 153 -11.95 -10.43 21.93
N LYS A 154 -10.77 -9.82 21.98
CA LYS A 154 -10.47 -8.57 21.28
C LYS A 154 -10.69 -8.69 19.78
N THR A 155 -10.17 -9.78 19.19
CA THR A 155 -10.31 -10.07 17.75
C THR A 155 -11.78 -10.28 17.36
N GLU A 156 -12.54 -11.04 18.15
CA GLU A 156 -13.95 -11.32 17.87
C GLU A 156 -14.80 -10.03 17.96
N LYS A 157 -14.58 -9.20 18.99
CA LYS A 157 -15.26 -7.89 19.14
C LYS A 157 -14.95 -6.97 17.95
N LEU A 158 -13.70 -6.95 17.50
CA LEU A 158 -13.27 -6.17 16.35
C LEU A 158 -13.98 -6.61 15.06
N LEU A 159 -13.94 -7.90 14.73
CA LEU A 159 -14.63 -8.46 13.56
C LEU A 159 -16.15 -8.23 13.61
N THR A 160 -16.73 -8.34 14.78
CA THR A 160 -18.14 -8.06 15.01
C THR A 160 -18.46 -6.59 14.77
N GLY A 161 -17.63 -5.66 15.30
CA GLY A 161 -17.76 -4.22 15.08
C GLY A 161 -17.68 -3.84 13.61
N ILE A 162 -16.68 -4.39 12.87
CA ILE A 162 -16.54 -4.18 11.43
C ILE A 162 -17.81 -4.64 10.70
N ARG A 163 -18.28 -5.86 10.97
CA ARG A 163 -19.49 -6.41 10.34
C ARG A 163 -20.71 -5.55 10.61
N GLN A 164 -20.92 -5.14 11.86
CA GLN A 164 -22.04 -4.30 12.23
C GLN A 164 -22.00 -2.94 11.55
N HIS A 165 -20.82 -2.33 11.40
CA HIS A 165 -20.67 -1.05 10.73
C HIS A 165 -21.06 -1.17 9.25
N TYR A 166 -20.51 -2.16 8.52
CA TYR A 166 -20.88 -2.40 7.13
C TYR A 166 -22.37 -2.70 6.96
N GLN A 167 -22.98 -3.47 7.87
CA GLN A 167 -24.43 -3.74 7.86
C GLN A 167 -25.25 -2.46 7.99
N LYS A 168 -24.86 -1.52 8.88
CA LYS A 168 -25.54 -0.22 9.02
C LYS A 168 -25.41 0.62 7.76
N VAL A 169 -24.20 0.71 7.19
CA VAL A 169 -23.94 1.45 5.95
C VAL A 169 -24.75 0.88 4.79
N HIS A 170 -24.74 -0.44 4.61
CA HIS A 170 -25.51 -1.10 3.55
C HIS A 170 -27.01 -0.91 3.73
N GLY A 171 -27.53 -1.01 4.95
CA GLY A 171 -28.94 -0.74 5.25
C GLY A 171 -29.37 0.68 4.90
N ALA A 172 -28.51 1.67 5.19
CA ALA A 172 -28.76 3.06 4.82
C ALA A 172 -28.71 3.25 3.28
N ALA A 173 -27.77 2.61 2.59
CA ALA A 173 -27.67 2.65 1.14
C ALA A 173 -28.91 2.06 0.46
N GLU A 174 -29.40 0.91 0.92
CA GLU A 174 -30.62 0.28 0.43
C GLU A 174 -31.88 1.16 0.66
N SER A 175 -31.95 1.80 1.82
CA SER A 175 -33.02 2.76 2.09
C SER A 175 -32.99 3.93 1.09
N LYS A 176 -31.81 4.50 0.85
CA LYS A 176 -31.62 5.57 -0.13
C LYS A 176 -31.92 5.09 -1.57
N ARG A 177 -31.49 3.88 -1.95
CA ARG A 177 -31.80 3.28 -3.24
C ARG A 177 -33.31 3.14 -3.47
N SER A 178 -34.03 2.69 -2.44
CA SER A 178 -35.48 2.56 -2.52
C SER A 178 -36.16 3.92 -2.76
N GLN A 179 -35.67 4.99 -2.14
CA GLN A 179 -36.18 6.37 -2.31
C GLN A 179 -35.92 6.93 -3.71
N THR A 180 -34.89 6.46 -4.40
CA THR A 180 -34.55 6.88 -5.79
C THR A 180 -35.19 6.01 -6.88
N GLY A 181 -36.11 5.14 -6.51
CA GLY A 181 -36.80 4.26 -7.47
C GLY A 181 -36.16 2.88 -7.66
N GLY A 182 -35.18 2.52 -6.86
CA GLY A 182 -34.65 1.16 -6.70
C GLY A 182 -33.75 0.61 -7.80
N LYS A 183 -33.30 1.43 -8.77
CA LYS A 183 -32.57 0.94 -9.97
C LYS A 183 -31.11 1.35 -10.08
N ILE A 184 -30.64 2.25 -9.22
CA ILE A 184 -29.24 2.71 -9.27
C ILE A 184 -28.30 1.72 -8.56
N PRO A 185 -27.07 1.50 -9.08
CA PRO A 185 -26.12 0.58 -8.45
C PRO A 185 -25.61 1.11 -7.11
N ILE A 186 -25.20 0.18 -6.24
CA ILE A 186 -24.53 0.46 -4.98
C ILE A 186 -23.11 -0.07 -5.06
N VAL A 187 -22.13 0.79 -4.80
CA VAL A 187 -20.71 0.45 -4.69
C VAL A 187 -20.25 0.67 -3.26
N THR A 188 -19.51 -0.28 -2.71
CA THR A 188 -18.91 -0.16 -1.38
C THR A 188 -17.41 -0.04 -1.50
N MET A 189 -16.83 0.94 -0.81
CA MET A 189 -15.40 1.07 -0.62
C MET A 189 -15.02 0.51 0.75
N GLY A 190 -13.78 0.04 0.88
CA GLY A 190 -13.22 -0.41 2.16
C GLY A 190 -11.72 -0.52 2.12
N HIS A 191 -11.09 -0.38 3.30
CA HIS A 191 -9.67 -0.58 3.46
C HIS A 191 -9.43 -1.54 4.62
N LEU A 192 -9.23 -2.83 4.31
CA LEU A 192 -9.18 -3.91 5.30
C LEU A 192 -8.58 -5.18 4.69
N PHE A 193 -8.17 -6.13 5.54
CA PHE A 193 -7.75 -7.46 5.09
C PHE A 193 -8.96 -8.41 5.06
N ALA A 194 -9.48 -8.68 3.88
CA ALA A 194 -10.59 -9.62 3.71
C ALA A 194 -10.12 -11.08 3.60
N ALA A 195 -10.93 -12.01 4.10
CA ALA A 195 -10.70 -13.44 3.99
C ALA A 195 -10.67 -13.89 2.52
N GLY A 196 -9.68 -14.70 2.17
CA GLY A 196 -9.40 -15.11 0.79
C GLY A 196 -8.38 -14.22 0.08
N GLY A 197 -8.03 -13.06 0.65
CA GLY A 197 -6.90 -12.27 0.19
C GLY A 197 -5.56 -12.89 0.61
N SER A 198 -4.51 -12.57 -0.12
CA SER A 198 -3.13 -12.99 0.16
C SER A 198 -2.19 -11.79 0.05
N SER A 199 -1.19 -11.75 0.92
CA SER A 199 -0.06 -10.84 0.87
C SER A 199 1.21 -11.65 0.57
N SER A 200 2.23 -10.99 0.05
CA SER A 200 3.55 -11.58 -0.19
C SER A 200 4.55 -11.02 0.80
N ASP A 201 5.50 -11.82 1.25
CA ASP A 201 6.57 -11.33 2.11
C ASP A 201 7.33 -10.20 1.39
N GLY A 202 7.48 -9.07 2.08
CA GLY A 202 8.18 -7.89 1.54
C GLY A 202 7.35 -7.00 0.62
N ASP A 203 6.01 -7.16 0.57
CA ASP A 203 5.11 -6.29 -0.19
C ASP A 203 4.73 -4.99 0.54
N GLY A 204 5.30 -4.74 1.73
CA GLY A 204 5.06 -3.52 2.51
C GLY A 204 3.70 -3.44 3.18
N VAL A 205 2.85 -4.47 3.05
CA VAL A 205 1.55 -4.53 3.76
C VAL A 205 1.80 -4.63 5.26
N ARG A 206 1.35 -3.63 6.02
CA ARG A 206 1.42 -3.68 7.50
C ARG A 206 0.33 -4.56 8.07
N GLU A 207 0.66 -5.30 9.13
CA GLU A 207 -0.36 -5.98 9.91
C GLU A 207 -1.32 -4.96 10.54
N LEU A 208 -2.60 -5.04 10.20
CA LEU A 208 -3.61 -4.07 10.65
C LEU A 208 -3.94 -4.20 12.13
N TYR A 209 -3.82 -5.40 12.67
CA TYR A 209 -4.25 -5.72 14.02
C TYR A 209 -3.28 -6.72 14.66
N ILE A 210 -3.21 -6.75 15.99
CA ILE A 210 -2.32 -7.63 16.73
C ILE A 210 -2.63 -9.10 16.40
N GLY A 211 -1.70 -9.71 15.67
CA GLY A 211 -1.77 -11.10 15.19
C GLY A 211 -2.41 -11.25 13.81
N ASN A 212 -1.72 -11.99 12.95
CA ASN A 212 -2.03 -12.29 11.52
C ASN A 212 -3.42 -12.94 11.26
N LEU A 213 -4.36 -12.90 12.19
CA LEU A 213 -5.58 -13.71 12.19
C LEU A 213 -6.86 -12.92 11.90
N THR A 214 -6.81 -11.59 11.86
CA THR A 214 -8.02 -10.77 11.73
C THR A 214 -8.37 -10.54 10.27
N ARG A 215 -8.86 -11.58 9.59
CA ARG A 215 -9.38 -11.49 8.23
C ARG A 215 -10.90 -11.31 8.28
N VAL A 216 -11.38 -10.25 7.67
CA VAL A 216 -12.82 -9.95 7.58
C VAL A 216 -13.48 -10.89 6.57
N SER A 217 -14.51 -11.65 6.96
CA SER A 217 -15.24 -12.50 6.03
C SER A 217 -15.87 -11.68 4.90
N THR A 218 -15.82 -12.21 3.68
CA THR A 218 -16.52 -11.60 2.51
C THR A 218 -18.05 -11.57 2.66
N ASP A 219 -18.62 -12.35 3.60
CA ASP A 219 -20.04 -12.30 3.95
C ASP A 219 -20.44 -11.00 4.68
N THR A 220 -19.46 -10.20 5.10
CA THR A 220 -19.67 -8.84 5.60
C THR A 220 -20.30 -7.94 4.52
N PHE A 221 -20.02 -8.21 3.24
CA PHE A 221 -20.56 -7.46 2.13
C PHE A 221 -21.86 -8.10 1.64
N SER A 222 -22.95 -7.33 1.69
CA SER A 222 -24.28 -7.78 1.23
C SER A 222 -24.19 -8.27 -0.22
N PRO A 223 -24.92 -9.36 -0.56
CA PRO A 223 -25.01 -9.83 -1.95
C PRO A 223 -25.69 -8.83 -2.89
N ASP A 224 -26.42 -7.85 -2.36
CA ASP A 224 -27.13 -6.82 -3.10
C ASP A 224 -26.23 -5.63 -3.48
N ILE A 225 -24.94 -5.65 -3.09
CA ILE A 225 -23.93 -4.69 -3.51
C ILE A 225 -23.40 -5.08 -4.88
N ASP A 226 -23.42 -4.13 -5.80
CA ASP A 226 -23.01 -4.34 -7.19
C ASP A 226 -21.51 -4.43 -7.39
N TYR A 227 -20.71 -3.71 -6.53
CA TYR A 227 -19.26 -3.76 -6.54
C TYR A 227 -18.65 -3.38 -5.19
N VAL A 228 -17.59 -4.06 -4.78
CA VAL A 228 -16.81 -3.77 -3.58
C VAL A 228 -15.38 -3.44 -3.99
N ALA A 229 -14.99 -2.20 -3.79
CA ALA A 229 -13.68 -1.63 -4.10
C ALA A 229 -12.80 -1.62 -2.84
N LEU A 230 -11.87 -2.58 -2.73
CA LEU A 230 -11.01 -2.76 -1.55
C LEU A 230 -9.59 -2.21 -1.79
N GLY A 231 -9.02 -1.61 -0.76
CA GLY A 231 -7.59 -1.30 -0.60
C GLY A 231 -6.99 -2.07 0.57
N HIS A 232 -5.70 -1.93 0.78
CA HIS A 232 -4.82 -2.54 1.77
C HIS A 232 -3.88 -3.61 1.21
N LEU A 233 -4.34 -4.49 0.34
CA LEU A 233 -3.47 -5.49 -0.28
C LEU A 233 -2.90 -4.95 -1.59
N HIS A 234 -1.56 -4.92 -1.70
CA HIS A 234 -0.85 -4.30 -2.83
C HIS A 234 -0.88 -5.13 -4.12
N SER A 235 -1.37 -6.36 -4.06
CA SER A 235 -1.53 -7.23 -5.23
C SER A 235 -2.98 -7.28 -5.69
N PRO A 236 -3.27 -7.09 -7.00
CA PRO A 236 -4.61 -7.20 -7.55
C PRO A 236 -5.20 -8.59 -7.29
N GLN A 237 -6.43 -8.66 -6.77
CA GLN A 237 -7.06 -9.94 -6.40
C GLN A 237 -8.58 -9.89 -6.53
N ILE A 238 -9.15 -11.03 -6.93
CA ILE A 238 -10.58 -11.31 -6.84
C ILE A 238 -10.80 -12.20 -5.62
N LEU A 239 -11.74 -11.84 -4.75
CA LEU A 239 -11.96 -12.58 -3.51
C LEU A 239 -13.00 -13.69 -3.66
N ASN A 240 -12.64 -14.88 -3.17
CA ASN A 240 -13.53 -16.06 -3.11
C ASN A 240 -14.30 -16.36 -4.43
N GLY A 241 -13.69 -16.03 -5.59
CA GLY A 241 -14.31 -16.21 -6.91
C GLY A 241 -15.49 -15.26 -7.20
N ARG A 242 -15.69 -14.23 -6.35
CA ARG A 242 -16.71 -13.19 -6.55
C ARG A 242 -16.12 -12.03 -7.32
N ASP A 243 -16.36 -11.98 -8.64
CA ASP A 243 -15.83 -10.91 -9.52
C ASP A 243 -16.18 -9.49 -9.06
N THR A 244 -17.22 -9.35 -8.25
CA THR A 244 -17.67 -8.07 -7.70
C THR A 244 -16.92 -7.60 -6.46
N ILE A 245 -16.02 -8.41 -5.86
CA ILE A 245 -15.23 -8.03 -4.68
C ILE A 245 -13.76 -8.10 -5.06
N ARG A 246 -13.11 -6.93 -5.17
CA ARG A 246 -11.75 -6.85 -5.71
C ARG A 246 -10.83 -5.92 -4.93
N TYR A 247 -9.57 -6.30 -4.86
CA TYR A 247 -8.46 -5.38 -4.65
C TYR A 247 -7.89 -4.98 -6.00
N CYS A 248 -7.66 -3.70 -6.23
CA CYS A 248 -6.91 -3.22 -7.40
C CYS A 248 -5.40 -3.31 -7.18
N GLY A 249 -4.97 -3.36 -5.93
CA GLY A 249 -3.57 -3.31 -5.52
C GLY A 249 -2.95 -1.92 -5.61
N ALA A 250 -1.72 -1.79 -5.10
CA ALA A 250 -0.93 -0.59 -5.25
C ALA A 250 -0.56 -0.39 -6.74
N PRO A 251 -0.67 0.85 -7.27
CA PRO A 251 -0.39 1.13 -8.69
C PRO A 251 1.10 1.08 -9.03
N LEU A 252 1.97 1.24 -8.05
CA LEU A 252 3.41 1.13 -8.18
C LEU A 252 3.93 0.00 -7.29
N PRO A 253 5.04 -0.66 -7.63
CA PRO A 253 5.64 -1.66 -6.76
C PRO A 253 6.11 -1.02 -5.43
N MET A 254 5.69 -1.54 -4.29
CA MET A 254 6.10 -1.07 -2.96
C MET A 254 7.41 -1.70 -2.48
N GLY A 255 7.83 -2.79 -3.11
CA GLY A 255 9.09 -3.47 -2.81
C GLY A 255 9.58 -4.30 -3.98
N PHE A 256 10.81 -4.84 -3.86
CA PHE A 256 11.38 -5.72 -4.88
C PHE A 256 10.62 -7.04 -5.06
N ALA A 257 9.90 -7.50 -4.03
CA ALA A 257 9.01 -8.66 -4.14
C ALA A 257 7.92 -8.47 -5.21
N GLU A 258 7.54 -7.22 -5.46
CA GLU A 258 6.52 -6.85 -6.45
C GLU A 258 7.09 -6.49 -7.83
N ALA A 259 8.43 -6.59 -8.02
CA ALA A 259 9.10 -6.20 -9.26
C ALA A 259 8.54 -6.85 -10.52
N ARG A 260 7.98 -8.06 -10.41
CA ARG A 260 7.41 -8.83 -11.52
C ARG A 260 5.89 -8.76 -11.59
N GLN A 261 5.23 -8.10 -10.64
CA GLN A 261 3.78 -8.00 -10.60
C GLN A 261 3.29 -7.01 -11.67
N LYS A 262 2.17 -7.36 -12.29
CA LYS A 262 1.43 -6.46 -13.16
C LYS A 262 0.59 -5.53 -12.29
N LYS A 263 0.92 -4.26 -12.30
CA LYS A 263 0.17 -3.22 -11.60
C LYS A 263 -1.00 -2.75 -12.47
N ILE A 264 -2.17 -2.55 -11.88
CA ILE A 264 -3.40 -2.20 -12.59
C ILE A 264 -4.22 -1.17 -11.81
N VAL A 265 -5.13 -0.51 -12.52
CA VAL A 265 -6.34 0.08 -11.97
C VAL A 265 -7.53 -0.65 -12.57
N ILE A 266 -8.70 -0.62 -11.93
CA ILE A 266 -9.88 -1.37 -12.39
C ILE A 266 -10.94 -0.38 -12.86
N SER A 267 -11.36 -0.50 -14.12
CA SER A 267 -12.55 0.17 -14.63
C SER A 267 -13.75 -0.77 -14.49
N VAL A 268 -14.86 -0.24 -13.96
CA VAL A 268 -16.13 -0.96 -13.84
C VAL A 268 -17.20 -0.19 -14.60
N GLU A 269 -17.78 -0.83 -15.61
CA GLU A 269 -18.86 -0.24 -16.40
C GLU A 269 -20.20 -0.81 -15.98
N PHE A 270 -21.08 0.05 -15.49
CA PHE A 270 -22.47 -0.28 -15.20
C PHE A 270 -23.37 0.03 -16.40
N ILE A 271 -23.93 -1.00 -16.97
CA ILE A 271 -24.87 -0.94 -18.10
C ILE A 271 -26.26 -1.29 -17.55
N PRO A 272 -27.28 -0.47 -17.80
CA PRO A 272 -28.65 -0.77 -17.34
C PRO A 272 -29.08 -2.21 -17.66
N GLU A 273 -29.64 -2.90 -16.68
CA GLU A 273 -30.16 -4.27 -16.78
C GLU A 273 -29.12 -5.36 -17.14
N LYS A 274 -27.81 -5.05 -17.05
CA LYS A 274 -26.72 -6.01 -17.26
C LYS A 274 -25.82 -6.11 -16.03
N LYS A 275 -25.07 -7.21 -15.95
CA LYS A 275 -24.01 -7.33 -14.96
C LYS A 275 -22.89 -6.30 -15.24
N PRO A 276 -22.24 -5.78 -14.19
CA PRO A 276 -21.08 -4.90 -14.37
C PRO A 276 -19.99 -5.56 -15.22
N VAL A 277 -19.34 -4.77 -16.06
CA VAL A 277 -18.19 -5.21 -16.86
C VAL A 277 -16.93 -4.68 -16.22
N PHE A 278 -15.99 -5.58 -15.93
CA PHE A 278 -14.71 -5.27 -15.29
C PHE A 278 -13.58 -5.26 -16.32
N THR A 279 -12.78 -4.19 -16.33
CA THR A 279 -11.61 -4.06 -17.19
C THR A 279 -10.40 -3.71 -16.36
N GLU A 280 -9.37 -4.55 -16.39
CA GLU A 280 -8.08 -4.28 -15.79
C GLU A 280 -7.26 -3.41 -16.75
N ILE A 281 -6.93 -2.19 -16.32
CA ILE A 281 -6.11 -1.25 -17.08
C ILE A 281 -4.69 -1.30 -16.51
N PRO A 282 -3.69 -1.77 -17.29
CA PRO A 282 -2.32 -1.84 -16.81
C PRO A 282 -1.75 -0.45 -16.54
N VAL A 283 -1.14 -0.27 -15.37
CA VAL A 283 -0.33 0.90 -15.05
C VAL A 283 1.03 0.73 -15.71
N PRO A 284 1.53 1.72 -16.48
CA PRO A 284 2.87 1.69 -17.03
C PRO A 284 3.93 1.59 -15.93
N ARG A 285 5.06 1.01 -16.26
CA ARG A 285 6.21 1.03 -15.37
C ARG A 285 6.99 2.33 -15.61
N PHE A 286 7.07 3.18 -14.58
CA PHE A 286 7.75 4.48 -14.68
C PHE A 286 9.21 4.39 -14.21
N GLN A 287 9.52 3.42 -13.34
CA GLN A 287 10.85 3.08 -12.88
C GLN A 287 11.02 1.56 -12.89
N ASP A 288 12.05 1.08 -13.58
CA ASP A 288 12.37 -0.34 -13.54
C ASP A 288 13.03 -0.71 -12.21
N ILE A 289 12.56 -1.82 -11.62
CA ILE A 289 13.16 -2.44 -10.45
C ILE A 289 13.36 -3.92 -10.70
N GLU A 290 14.49 -4.47 -10.24
CA GLU A 290 14.82 -5.89 -10.40
C GLU A 290 15.47 -6.46 -9.15
N SER A 291 15.06 -7.66 -8.74
CA SER A 291 15.75 -8.45 -7.71
C SER A 291 16.59 -9.52 -8.42
N ILE A 292 17.92 -9.47 -8.23
CA ILE A 292 18.89 -10.39 -8.81
C ILE A 292 19.39 -11.32 -7.72
N THR A 293 19.12 -12.62 -7.87
CA THR A 293 19.52 -13.65 -6.91
C THR A 293 20.51 -14.61 -7.57
N GLY A 294 21.61 -14.89 -6.91
CA GLY A 294 22.61 -15.86 -7.37
C GLY A 294 23.95 -15.78 -6.67
N ASP A 295 24.93 -16.49 -7.22
CA ASP A 295 26.33 -16.32 -6.86
C ASP A 295 26.89 -15.02 -7.43
N PHE A 296 28.09 -14.64 -7.00
CA PHE A 296 28.71 -13.37 -7.43
C PHE A 296 28.84 -13.26 -8.97
N ASN A 297 29.23 -14.35 -9.63
CA ASN A 297 29.43 -14.36 -11.07
C ASN A 297 28.09 -14.20 -11.83
N THR A 298 27.06 -14.88 -11.39
CA THR A 298 25.70 -14.75 -11.94
C THR A 298 25.19 -13.31 -11.80
N ILE A 299 25.38 -12.70 -10.63
CA ILE A 299 24.99 -11.32 -10.38
C ILE A 299 25.73 -10.35 -11.28
N VAL A 300 27.08 -10.48 -11.39
CA VAL A 300 27.90 -9.63 -12.26
C VAL A 300 27.50 -9.78 -13.72
N SER A 301 27.25 -11.00 -14.18
CA SER A 301 26.79 -11.24 -15.55
C SER A 301 25.47 -10.53 -15.83
N ARG A 302 24.51 -10.61 -14.89
CA ARG A 302 23.21 -9.93 -15.03
C ARG A 302 23.34 -8.41 -15.03
N LEU A 303 24.17 -7.84 -14.14
CA LEU A 303 24.45 -6.39 -14.12
C LEU A 303 25.08 -5.93 -15.46
N GLN A 304 25.95 -6.73 -16.06
CA GLN A 304 26.53 -6.42 -17.38
C GLN A 304 25.49 -6.44 -18.51
N GLU A 305 24.54 -7.39 -18.47
CA GLU A 305 23.42 -7.42 -19.43
C GLU A 305 22.53 -6.17 -19.30
N LEU A 306 22.16 -5.79 -18.05
CA LEU A 306 21.38 -4.59 -17.80
C LEU A 306 22.10 -3.32 -18.28
N LYS A 307 23.42 -3.25 -18.03
CA LYS A 307 24.26 -2.14 -18.49
C LYS A 307 24.29 -2.04 -20.01
N ALA A 308 24.40 -3.18 -20.71
CA ALA A 308 24.38 -3.22 -22.17
C ALA A 308 23.00 -2.77 -22.73
N GLY A 309 21.92 -2.99 -22.00
CA GLY A 309 20.58 -2.54 -22.35
C GLY A 309 20.35 -1.04 -22.15
N ASN A 310 21.22 -0.34 -21.44
CA ASN A 310 21.15 1.10 -21.12
C ASN A 310 19.81 1.54 -20.53
N ILE A 311 19.23 0.69 -19.66
CA ILE A 311 17.94 0.92 -19.03
C ILE A 311 18.20 1.39 -17.59
N PRO A 312 17.63 2.55 -17.16
CA PRO A 312 17.66 2.96 -15.76
C PRO A 312 16.92 1.95 -14.89
N VAL A 313 17.62 1.33 -13.93
CA VAL A 313 17.01 0.28 -13.08
C VAL A 313 17.56 0.33 -11.67
N TRP A 314 16.65 0.21 -10.71
CA TRP A 314 17.02 0.00 -9.31
C TRP A 314 17.08 -1.49 -9.02
N VAL A 315 18.13 -1.91 -8.33
CA VAL A 315 18.42 -3.34 -8.15
C VAL A 315 18.54 -3.69 -6.67
N GLU A 316 17.87 -4.79 -6.29
CA GLU A 316 18.16 -5.55 -5.08
C GLU A 316 19.06 -6.73 -5.45
N ILE A 317 20.14 -6.94 -4.70
CA ILE A 317 21.05 -8.07 -4.87
C ILE A 317 20.90 -9.03 -3.69
N ILE A 318 20.66 -10.29 -4.01
CA ILE A 318 20.54 -11.38 -3.06
C ILE A 318 21.61 -12.42 -3.38
N LEU A 319 22.73 -12.36 -2.63
CA LEU A 319 23.81 -13.33 -2.76
C LEU A 319 23.42 -14.65 -2.07
N THR A 320 23.74 -15.73 -2.75
CA THR A 320 23.53 -17.10 -2.23
C THR A 320 24.84 -17.83 -1.90
N ASP A 321 25.96 -17.19 -2.18
CA ASP A 321 27.30 -17.73 -1.94
C ASP A 321 27.65 -17.79 -0.46
N ASN A 322 28.45 -18.81 -0.10
CA ASN A 322 29.14 -18.87 1.19
C ASN A 322 30.43 -18.02 1.23
N LEU A 323 30.74 -17.33 0.15
CA LEU A 323 31.89 -16.44 0.07
C LEU A 323 31.58 -15.09 0.74
N ILE A 324 32.41 -14.73 1.70
CA ILE A 324 32.38 -13.40 2.28
C ILE A 324 33.31 -12.51 1.45
N ILE A 325 32.71 -11.66 0.65
CA ILE A 325 33.44 -10.71 -0.18
C ILE A 325 33.54 -9.40 0.60
N PRO A 326 34.71 -9.00 1.07
CA PRO A 326 34.88 -7.71 1.73
C PRO A 326 34.45 -6.57 0.78
N ASN A 327 33.77 -5.57 1.29
CA ASN A 327 33.31 -4.40 0.53
C ASN A 327 32.52 -4.76 -0.76
N ILE A 328 31.68 -5.80 -0.69
CA ILE A 328 30.90 -6.30 -1.83
C ILE A 328 30.14 -5.20 -2.57
N GLN A 329 29.53 -4.26 -1.82
CA GLN A 329 28.84 -3.12 -2.38
C GLN A 329 29.76 -2.30 -3.31
N GLN A 330 31.00 -2.06 -2.91
CA GLN A 330 31.95 -1.32 -3.71
C GLN A 330 32.30 -2.10 -5.00
N HIS A 331 32.57 -3.41 -4.89
CA HIS A 331 32.85 -4.25 -6.04
C HIS A 331 31.69 -4.27 -7.04
N LEU A 332 30.45 -4.41 -6.56
CA LEU A 332 29.26 -4.39 -7.41
C LEU A 332 29.06 -3.02 -8.07
N ASN A 333 29.30 -1.92 -7.33
CA ASN A 333 29.22 -0.56 -7.87
C ASN A 333 30.27 -0.28 -8.96
N GLU A 334 31.42 -0.96 -8.94
CA GLU A 334 32.42 -0.88 -10.04
C GLU A 334 31.86 -1.46 -11.35
N HIS A 335 31.07 -2.53 -11.28
CA HIS A 335 30.40 -3.12 -12.47
C HIS A 335 29.29 -2.25 -13.04
N THR A 336 28.59 -1.48 -12.20
CA THR A 336 27.52 -0.56 -12.65
C THR A 336 28.03 0.83 -13.00
N ARG A 337 29.32 1.13 -12.78
CA ARG A 337 29.90 2.45 -13.02
C ARG A 337 29.70 2.92 -14.46
N GLY A 338 29.15 4.13 -14.63
CA GLY A 338 28.86 4.72 -15.94
C GLY A 338 27.59 4.17 -16.60
N SER A 339 26.67 3.62 -15.84
CA SER A 339 25.31 3.28 -16.24
C SER A 339 24.30 3.87 -15.26
N ASP A 340 23.02 3.84 -15.60
CA ASP A 340 21.90 4.29 -14.76
C ASP A 340 21.34 3.15 -13.87
N ILE A 341 22.21 2.20 -13.49
CA ILE A 341 21.88 1.12 -12.56
C ILE A 341 22.23 1.56 -11.15
N GLU A 342 21.26 1.55 -10.25
CA GLU A 342 21.47 1.84 -8.84
C GLU A 342 21.19 0.60 -7.97
N ILE A 343 22.18 0.15 -7.20
CA ILE A 343 22.02 -0.96 -6.27
C ILE A 343 21.51 -0.38 -4.94
N LEU A 344 20.22 -0.60 -4.64
CA LEU A 344 19.59 -0.05 -3.43
C LEU A 344 19.76 -0.96 -2.22
N LYS A 345 19.83 -2.29 -2.45
CA LYS A 345 19.97 -3.28 -1.38
C LYS A 345 20.87 -4.42 -1.80
N CYS A 346 21.71 -4.88 -0.88
CA CYS A 346 22.56 -6.06 -1.07
C CYS A 346 22.47 -6.93 0.19
N THR A 347 22.00 -8.16 0.03
CA THR A 347 21.84 -9.12 1.14
C THR A 347 22.54 -10.43 0.81
N ASN A 348 23.17 -11.07 1.78
CA ASN A 348 23.71 -12.41 1.64
C ASN A 348 22.85 -13.39 2.45
N THR A 349 22.06 -14.21 1.75
CA THR A 349 21.13 -15.15 2.38
C THR A 349 21.84 -16.30 3.08
N TRP A 350 23.05 -16.67 2.65
CA TRP A 350 23.83 -17.68 3.36
C TRP A 350 24.19 -17.23 4.77
N ILE A 351 24.64 -15.97 4.92
CA ILE A 351 24.94 -15.37 6.23
C ILE A 351 23.69 -15.33 7.10
N VAL A 352 22.57 -14.85 6.56
CA VAL A 352 21.29 -14.78 7.29
C VAL A 352 20.86 -16.17 7.75
N ASN A 353 20.90 -17.16 6.85
CA ASN A 353 20.54 -18.56 7.19
C ASN A 353 21.44 -19.17 8.26
N GLN A 354 22.75 -18.89 8.24
CA GLN A 354 23.67 -19.37 9.29
C GLN A 354 23.33 -18.76 10.65
N ILE A 355 22.99 -17.47 10.68
CA ILE A 355 22.55 -16.81 11.92
C ILE A 355 21.23 -17.41 12.42
N MET A 356 20.28 -17.62 11.52
CA MET A 356 18.98 -18.23 11.85
C MET A 356 19.11 -19.65 12.40
N GLN A 357 20.02 -20.47 11.87
CA GLN A 357 20.27 -21.82 12.38
C GLN A 357 20.84 -21.85 13.83
N GLN A 358 21.43 -20.75 14.27
CA GLN A 358 21.95 -20.61 15.62
C GLN A 358 20.91 -20.03 16.60
N MET A 359 19.75 -19.63 16.10
CA MET A 359 18.66 -19.16 16.96
C MET A 359 18.10 -20.33 17.79
N LYS A 360 17.71 -20.05 19.03
CA LYS A 360 16.98 -21.01 19.84
C LYS A 360 15.58 -21.19 19.24
N ALA A 361 15.01 -22.37 19.47
CA ALA A 361 13.70 -22.74 18.91
C ALA A 361 12.56 -21.74 19.23
N ASP A 362 12.72 -20.94 20.28
CA ASP A 362 11.73 -19.96 20.76
C ASP A 362 12.10 -18.50 20.41
N GLU A 363 13.15 -18.24 19.61
CA GLU A 363 13.57 -16.89 19.18
C GLU A 363 13.13 -16.63 17.74
N SER A 364 12.57 -15.45 17.46
CA SER A 364 12.35 -14.95 16.08
C SER A 364 13.39 -13.89 15.71
N LEU A 365 13.56 -13.61 14.41
CA LEU A 365 14.47 -12.53 13.96
C LEU A 365 14.03 -11.14 14.49
N SER A 366 12.74 -10.95 14.71
CA SER A 366 12.15 -9.75 15.31
C SER A 366 12.45 -9.59 16.81
N ASP A 367 12.90 -10.65 17.48
CA ASP A 367 13.27 -10.61 18.89
C ASP A 367 14.75 -10.24 19.11
N LEU A 368 15.53 -10.18 18.01
CA LEU A 368 16.93 -9.79 18.02
C LEU A 368 17.08 -8.31 17.68
N ASN A 369 17.85 -7.61 18.51
CA ASN A 369 18.30 -6.27 18.13
C ASN A 369 19.54 -6.36 17.20
N GLU A 370 19.86 -5.26 16.53
CA GLU A 370 20.96 -5.19 15.56
C GLU A 370 22.31 -5.59 16.17
N ARG A 371 22.51 -5.27 17.47
CA ARG A 371 23.72 -5.64 18.20
C ARG A 371 23.83 -7.14 18.46
N ASP A 372 22.72 -7.80 18.72
CA ASP A 372 22.68 -9.26 18.89
C ASP A 372 23.04 -9.98 17.59
N VAL A 373 22.50 -9.51 16.49
CA VAL A 373 22.83 -10.02 15.15
C VAL A 373 24.30 -9.81 14.84
N PHE A 374 24.83 -8.59 15.08
CA PHE A 374 26.24 -8.27 14.85
C PHE A 374 27.17 -9.14 15.71
N ASN A 375 26.86 -9.33 16.99
CA ASN A 375 27.66 -10.19 17.89
C ASN A 375 27.65 -11.66 17.44
N ARG A 376 26.55 -12.17 16.90
CA ARG A 376 26.46 -13.52 16.32
C ARG A 376 27.34 -13.61 15.07
N CYS A 377 27.33 -12.59 14.21
CA CYS A 377 28.24 -12.50 13.06
C CYS A 377 29.70 -12.57 13.48
N LEU A 378 30.12 -11.79 14.49
CA LEU A 378 31.51 -11.78 15.00
C LEU A 378 31.97 -13.19 15.48
N LYS A 379 31.04 -13.95 16.09
CA LYS A 379 31.32 -15.33 16.55
C LYS A 379 31.42 -16.29 15.38
N GLU A 380 30.49 -16.23 14.45
CA GLU A 380 30.42 -17.14 13.31
C GLU A 380 31.63 -17.03 12.40
N PHE A 381 32.02 -15.81 12.11
CA PHE A 381 33.19 -15.55 11.26
C PHE A 381 34.54 -15.68 12.01
N LYS A 382 34.48 -16.15 13.28
CA LYS A 382 35.69 -16.38 14.10
C LYS A 382 36.65 -15.19 14.08
N VAL A 383 36.07 -13.98 14.13
CA VAL A 383 36.82 -12.74 14.11
C VAL A 383 37.83 -12.73 15.27
N PRO A 384 39.13 -12.46 15.02
CA PRO A 384 40.13 -12.38 16.06
C PRO A 384 39.74 -11.37 17.16
N GLU A 385 39.99 -11.72 18.43
CA GLU A 385 39.64 -10.87 19.57
C GLU A 385 40.20 -9.45 19.44
N GLU A 386 41.40 -9.31 18.86
CA GLU A 386 42.09 -8.02 18.62
C GLU A 386 41.31 -7.09 17.70
N GLN A 387 40.47 -7.63 16.79
CA GLN A 387 39.67 -6.87 15.82
C GLN A 387 38.24 -6.67 16.28
N LYS A 388 37.73 -7.45 17.25
CA LYS A 388 36.34 -7.38 17.69
C LYS A 388 35.97 -6.01 18.25
N GLN A 389 36.87 -5.41 19.01
CA GLN A 389 36.63 -4.11 19.64
C GLN A 389 36.50 -3.02 18.58
N ASP A 390 37.44 -2.93 17.63
CA ASP A 390 37.39 -1.92 16.55
C ASP A 390 36.15 -2.07 15.66
N LEU A 391 35.75 -3.32 15.36
CA LEU A 391 34.53 -3.59 14.59
C LEU A 391 33.28 -3.23 15.37
N THR A 392 33.26 -3.49 16.69
CA THR A 392 32.13 -3.13 17.55
C THR A 392 31.97 -1.62 17.68
N ASP A 393 33.07 -0.91 17.83
CA ASP A 393 33.06 0.56 17.91
C ASP A 393 32.61 1.18 16.59
N SER A 394 33.09 0.66 15.46
CA SER A 394 32.65 1.09 14.13
C SER A 394 31.16 0.80 13.88
N PHE A 395 30.67 -0.36 14.31
CA PHE A 395 29.26 -0.73 14.22
C PHE A 395 28.37 0.18 15.06
N ASN A 396 28.77 0.47 16.30
CA ASN A 396 28.04 1.39 17.18
C ASN A 396 27.99 2.80 16.60
N LEU A 397 29.08 3.32 16.01
CA LEU A 397 29.09 4.62 15.34
C LEU A 397 28.09 4.68 14.18
N ILE A 398 28.01 3.61 13.38
CA ILE A 398 27.04 3.52 12.27
C ILE A 398 25.61 3.49 12.80
N LEU A 399 25.35 2.71 13.86
CA LEU A 399 24.02 2.67 14.47
C LEU A 399 23.60 4.03 15.02
N ASP A 400 24.49 4.69 15.76
CA ASP A 400 24.22 6.01 16.33
C ASP A 400 23.94 7.04 15.21
N GLU A 401 24.64 6.95 14.08
CA GLU A 401 24.40 7.81 12.91
C GLU A 401 23.05 7.56 12.25
N ILE A 402 22.62 6.28 12.18
CA ILE A 402 21.29 5.89 11.65
C ILE A 402 20.20 6.43 12.57
N TYR A 403 20.30 6.20 13.88
CA TYR A 403 19.31 6.66 14.85
C TYR A 403 19.22 8.18 14.94
N GLN A 404 20.38 8.90 14.89
CA GLN A 404 20.39 10.37 14.86
C GLN A 404 19.75 10.93 13.58
N LYS A 405 19.89 10.25 12.44
CA LYS A 405 19.21 10.65 11.19
C LYS A 405 17.71 10.45 11.26
N ASP A 406 17.23 9.42 11.96
CA ASP A 406 15.80 9.20 12.20
C ASP A 406 15.21 10.25 13.15
N GLU A 407 15.92 10.63 14.21
CA GLU A 407 15.50 11.72 15.12
C GLU A 407 15.51 13.09 14.43
N LEU A 408 16.43 13.34 13.50
CA LEU A 408 16.48 14.57 12.71
C LEU A 408 15.40 14.58 11.59
N ALA A 409 14.95 13.43 11.13
CA ALA A 409 13.80 13.34 10.21
C ALA A 409 12.49 13.77 10.88
N GLU A 410 12.39 13.67 12.22
CA GLU A 410 11.28 14.22 13.02
C GLU A 410 11.46 15.71 13.35
N ALA A 411 12.69 16.24 13.26
CA ALA A 411 13.02 17.63 13.66
C ALA A 411 12.97 18.66 12.50
N ASP A 412 12.91 18.20 11.26
CA ASP A 412 12.70 19.04 10.06
C ASP A 412 11.19 19.25 9.73
N LEU A 413 10.37 19.28 10.81
CA LEU A 413 8.94 19.60 10.78
C LEU A 413 8.67 21.03 11.23
#